data_bcd1e799fcf4416c6cc6a9f44e2df555
#
_entry.id   bcd1e799fcf4416c6cc6a9f44e2df555
#
_cell.length_a   1.000
_cell.length_b   1.000
_cell.length_c   1.000
_cell.angle_alpha   90.00
_cell.angle_beta   90.00
_cell.angle_gamma   90.00
#
_symmetry.space_group_name_H-M   'P 1'
#
loop_
_entity.id
_entity.type
_entity.pdbx_description
1 polymer ?
#
loop_
_entity_poly.entity_id
_entity_poly.type
_entity_poly.pdbx_seq_one_letter_code
_entity_poly.pdbx_strand_id
1 'polypeptide(L)'
;MLDLAGQEAVWILFLQELGYSYEDARNWLAGPGYYEWQFMGNLEYINGSVPEGWIEDRVELARITGQWKTSMGMQTVMQGYAGMVPTNIEDFVSDPAIIDNLLPQGGWGGLDHPWMVRTDTEAYEILSEKFYAAQEIVYGDANHYYAVDPFHEGGIRLSDLTDEVIAQNVLENLVDRYDEDAVWLIQHWWSNP
;
A
#
# COMPACT_ATOMS: atom_id res chain seq x y z
N MET A 1 12.02 10.64 3.73
CA MET A 1 11.94 9.97 2.41
C MET A 1 11.35 8.59 2.65
N LEU A 2 10.33 8.22 1.91
CA LEU A 2 9.74 6.89 1.97
C LEU A 2 10.81 5.85 1.57
N ASP A 3 10.97 4.81 2.38
CA ASP A 3 11.85 3.69 2.03
C ASP A 3 11.03 2.64 1.28
N LEU A 4 11.28 2.49 0.00
CA LEU A 4 10.61 1.51 -0.84
C LEU A 4 11.40 0.19 -0.97
N ALA A 5 12.59 0.07 -0.37
CA ALA A 5 13.33 -1.18 -0.40
C ALA A 5 12.57 -2.25 0.41
N GLY A 6 12.26 -3.36 -0.22
CA GLY A 6 11.48 -4.45 0.39
C GLY A 6 9.95 -4.27 0.31
N GLN A 7 9.45 -3.12 -0.10
CA GLN A 7 8.00 -2.89 -0.24
C GLN A 7 7.38 -3.82 -1.28
N GLU A 8 8.15 -4.23 -2.26
CA GLU A 8 7.78 -5.25 -3.25
C GLU A 8 7.38 -6.58 -2.58
N ALA A 9 8.15 -7.01 -1.58
CA ALA A 9 7.86 -8.22 -0.83
C ALA A 9 6.59 -8.10 0.02
N VAL A 10 6.34 -6.92 0.59
CA VAL A 10 5.09 -6.64 1.31
C VAL A 10 3.89 -6.84 0.40
N TRP A 11 3.90 -6.25 -0.79
CA TRP A 11 2.81 -6.38 -1.76
C TRP A 11 2.65 -7.82 -2.25
N ILE A 12 3.74 -8.55 -2.48
CA ILE A 12 3.66 -9.98 -2.87
C ILE A 12 3.01 -10.79 -1.76
N LEU A 13 3.45 -10.65 -0.51
CA LEU A 13 2.87 -11.38 0.63
C LEU A 13 1.39 -11.00 0.83
N PHE A 14 1.06 -9.73 0.78
CA PHE A 14 -0.32 -9.26 0.86
C PHE A 14 -1.21 -9.89 -0.22
N LEU A 15 -0.77 -9.89 -1.48
CA LEU A 15 -1.53 -10.47 -2.58
C LEU A 15 -1.64 -12.01 -2.46
N GLN A 16 -0.61 -12.69 -1.96
CA GLN A 16 -0.69 -14.12 -1.67
C GLN A 16 -1.75 -14.45 -0.61
N GLU A 17 -1.90 -13.60 0.42
CA GLU A 17 -2.98 -13.71 1.41
C GLU A 17 -4.39 -13.50 0.80
N LEU A 18 -4.45 -12.89 -0.37
CA LEU A 18 -5.68 -12.72 -1.15
C LEU A 18 -5.89 -13.82 -2.21
N GLY A 19 -5.01 -14.82 -2.26
CA GLY A 19 -5.14 -15.98 -3.14
C GLY A 19 -4.33 -15.90 -4.44
N TYR A 20 -3.56 -14.84 -4.67
CA TYR A 20 -2.63 -14.78 -5.81
C TYR A 20 -1.52 -15.82 -5.66
N SER A 21 -1.09 -16.42 -6.77
CA SER A 21 0.19 -17.12 -6.76
C SER A 21 1.35 -16.13 -6.62
N TYR A 22 2.52 -16.61 -6.21
CA TYR A 22 3.74 -15.76 -6.20
C TYR A 22 4.01 -15.13 -7.56
N GLU A 23 3.80 -15.89 -8.64
CA GLU A 23 4.02 -15.42 -10.01
C GLU A 23 3.00 -14.35 -10.42
N ASP A 24 1.71 -14.50 -10.08
CA ASP A 24 0.68 -13.50 -10.36
C ASP A 24 0.94 -12.21 -9.58
N ALA A 25 1.29 -12.31 -8.30
CA ALA A 25 1.62 -11.16 -7.47
C ALA A 25 2.87 -10.43 -7.99
N ARG A 26 3.89 -11.16 -8.38
CA ARG A 26 5.11 -10.61 -8.98
C ARG A 26 4.85 -9.96 -10.35
N ASN A 27 3.96 -10.53 -11.16
CA ASN A 27 3.59 -9.97 -12.47
C ASN A 27 2.75 -8.71 -12.36
N TRP A 28 2.05 -8.50 -11.24
CA TRP A 28 1.36 -7.25 -10.96
C TRP A 28 2.32 -6.09 -10.68
N LEU A 29 3.50 -6.34 -10.12
CA LEU A 29 4.49 -5.30 -9.85
C LEU A 29 4.93 -4.62 -11.15
N ALA A 30 4.98 -3.30 -11.12
CA ALA A 30 5.56 -2.51 -12.18
C ALA A 30 7.08 -2.74 -12.30
N GLY A 31 7.69 -2.25 -13.36
CA GLY A 31 9.16 -2.21 -13.43
C GLY A 31 9.73 -1.28 -12.35
N PRO A 32 10.97 -1.54 -11.86
CA PRO A 32 11.54 -0.83 -10.71
C PRO A 32 11.56 0.70 -10.82
N GLY A 33 11.62 1.25 -12.03
CA GLY A 33 11.55 2.70 -12.26
C GLY A 33 10.16 3.32 -12.01
N TYR A 34 9.15 2.49 -11.78
CA TYR A 34 7.76 2.92 -11.62
C TYR A 34 7.18 2.56 -10.24
N TYR A 35 7.94 1.97 -9.34
CA TYR A 35 7.46 1.53 -8.03
C TYR A 35 6.83 2.66 -7.22
N GLU A 36 7.46 3.84 -7.19
CA GLU A 36 6.92 4.97 -6.43
C GLU A 36 5.51 5.35 -6.92
N TRP A 37 5.32 5.36 -8.24
CA TRP A 37 4.04 5.67 -8.85
C TRP A 37 2.99 4.57 -8.63
N GLN A 38 3.41 3.31 -8.71
CA GLN A 38 2.51 2.18 -8.44
C GLN A 38 2.10 2.15 -6.97
N PHE A 39 3.04 2.28 -6.04
CA PHE A 39 2.75 2.20 -4.62
C PHE A 39 1.98 3.43 -4.10
N MET A 40 1.98 4.52 -4.83
CA MET A 40 1.06 5.65 -4.63
C MET A 40 -0.31 5.46 -5.31
N GLY A 41 -0.53 4.36 -6.05
CA GLY A 41 -1.79 4.09 -6.72
C GLY A 41 -1.98 4.81 -8.07
N ASN A 42 -0.95 5.43 -8.63
CA ASN A 42 -1.07 6.23 -9.84
C ASN A 42 -1.04 5.42 -11.15
N LEU A 43 -0.59 4.19 -11.10
CA LEU A 43 -0.51 3.33 -12.29
C LEU A 43 -0.48 1.84 -11.93
N GLU A 44 -0.80 1.01 -12.92
CA GLU A 44 -0.78 -0.45 -12.85
C GLU A 44 -0.30 -1.03 -14.19
N TYR A 45 0.24 -2.24 -14.17
CA TYR A 45 0.66 -3.01 -15.37
C TYR A 45 1.69 -2.33 -16.29
N ILE A 46 2.56 -1.48 -15.79
CA ILE A 46 3.65 -0.91 -16.58
C ILE A 46 4.90 -1.76 -16.49
N ASN A 47 5.22 -2.45 -17.60
CA ASN A 47 6.49 -3.13 -17.87
C ASN A 47 6.91 -4.29 -16.96
N GLY A 48 6.02 -5.20 -16.68
CA GLY A 48 6.40 -6.58 -16.48
C GLY A 48 7.17 -6.90 -15.20
N SER A 49 7.32 -8.20 -15.02
CA SER A 49 7.90 -8.79 -13.83
C SER A 49 9.36 -8.40 -13.61
N VAL A 50 9.72 -8.22 -12.35
CA VAL A 50 11.12 -8.07 -11.93
C VAL A 50 11.89 -9.39 -12.07
N PRO A 51 13.22 -9.36 -12.24
CA PRO A 51 14.05 -10.56 -12.31
C PRO A 51 13.92 -11.45 -11.07
N GLU A 52 14.21 -12.74 -11.27
CA GLU A 52 14.38 -13.68 -10.15
C GLU A 52 15.49 -13.21 -9.21
N GLY A 53 15.28 -13.35 -7.89
CA GLY A 53 16.24 -12.89 -6.87
C GLY A 53 16.14 -11.38 -6.56
N TRP A 54 15.48 -10.59 -7.40
CA TRP A 54 15.35 -9.14 -7.17
C TRP A 54 14.65 -8.82 -5.85
N ILE A 55 13.58 -9.51 -5.53
CA ILE A 55 12.78 -9.26 -4.33
C ILE A 55 13.59 -9.56 -3.07
N GLU A 56 14.29 -10.69 -3.06
CA GLU A 56 15.14 -11.11 -1.97
C GLU A 56 16.30 -10.14 -1.73
N ASP A 57 16.94 -9.67 -2.81
CA ASP A 57 18.02 -8.67 -2.75
C ASP A 57 17.51 -7.33 -2.19
N ARG A 58 16.27 -6.95 -2.53
CA ARG A 58 15.63 -5.72 -2.03
C ARG A 58 15.26 -5.82 -0.56
N VAL A 59 14.78 -6.96 -0.10
CA VAL A 59 14.52 -7.22 1.33
C VAL A 59 15.82 -7.15 2.13
N GLU A 60 16.91 -7.78 1.65
CA GLU A 60 18.22 -7.70 2.32
C GLU A 60 18.76 -6.26 2.32
N LEU A 61 18.57 -5.51 1.23
CA LEU A 61 18.92 -4.09 1.18
C LEU A 61 18.14 -3.28 2.22
N ALA A 62 16.84 -3.52 2.35
CA ALA A 62 16.00 -2.87 3.36
C ALA A 62 16.52 -3.14 4.77
N ARG A 63 16.87 -4.39 5.06
CA ARG A 63 17.42 -4.80 6.36
C ARG A 63 18.73 -4.07 6.68
N ILE A 64 19.66 -4.05 5.73
CA ILE A 64 20.97 -3.41 5.92
C ILE A 64 20.82 -1.89 6.08
N THR A 65 20.07 -1.25 5.20
CA THR A 65 19.87 0.20 5.23
C THR A 65 19.06 0.63 6.46
N GLY A 66 18.08 -0.15 6.88
CA GLY A 66 17.31 0.07 8.11
C GLY A 66 18.21 0.07 9.35
N GLN A 67 19.11 -0.91 9.48
CA GLN A 67 20.08 -0.95 10.57
C GLN A 67 21.00 0.28 10.59
N TRP A 68 21.47 0.71 9.42
CA TRP A 68 22.31 1.90 9.32
C TRP A 68 21.55 3.17 9.71
N LYS A 69 20.32 3.34 9.23
CA LYS A 69 19.46 4.48 9.62
C LYS A 69 19.27 4.53 11.13
N THR A 70 18.89 3.42 11.74
CA THR A 70 18.71 3.33 13.20
C THR A 70 19.99 3.67 13.93
N SER A 71 21.16 3.19 13.49
CA SER A 71 22.45 3.50 14.12
C SER A 71 22.82 4.99 14.05
N MET A 72 22.26 5.72 13.09
CA MET A 72 22.44 7.17 12.93
C MET A 72 21.32 7.99 13.61
N GLY A 73 20.40 7.35 14.34
CA GLY A 73 19.26 8.01 14.97
C GLY A 73 18.16 8.43 13.97
N MET A 74 18.14 7.85 12.78
CA MET A 74 17.10 8.10 11.77
C MET A 74 15.97 7.11 11.93
N GLN A 75 14.76 7.53 11.55
CA GLN A 75 13.59 6.66 11.46
C GLN A 75 13.29 6.32 9.99
N THR A 76 12.86 5.09 9.76
CA THR A 76 12.35 4.67 8.46
C THR A 76 10.87 5.03 8.36
N VAL A 77 10.46 5.56 7.22
CA VAL A 77 9.06 5.79 6.90
C VAL A 77 8.61 4.69 5.96
N MET A 78 7.62 3.91 6.38
CA MET A 78 7.06 2.82 5.61
C MET A 78 5.80 3.27 4.87
N GLN A 79 5.39 2.50 3.85
CA GLN A 79 4.11 2.72 3.22
C GLN A 79 2.99 2.30 4.20
N GLY A 80 1.99 3.16 4.40
CA GLY A 80 0.75 2.76 5.04
C GLY A 80 -0.30 2.34 4.00
N TYR A 81 -1.33 1.63 4.45
CA TYR A 81 -2.39 1.14 3.57
C TYR A 81 -3.50 2.18 3.41
N ALA A 82 -3.73 2.61 2.16
CA ALA A 82 -4.78 3.57 1.79
C ALA A 82 -5.99 2.90 1.12
N GLY A 83 -6.02 1.58 1.01
CA GLY A 83 -7.12 0.85 0.39
C GLY A 83 -6.85 0.33 -1.03
N MET A 84 -5.65 0.50 -1.55
CA MET A 84 -5.29 0.08 -2.92
C MET A 84 -5.33 -1.44 -3.09
N VAL A 85 -5.90 -1.88 -4.22
CA VAL A 85 -5.93 -3.28 -4.66
C VAL A 85 -5.76 -3.36 -6.19
N PRO A 86 -5.24 -4.50 -6.74
CA PRO A 86 -5.17 -4.69 -8.18
C PRO A 86 -6.54 -4.66 -8.86
N THR A 87 -6.61 -4.20 -10.11
CA THR A 87 -7.87 -4.21 -10.88
C THR A 87 -8.41 -5.60 -11.18
N ASN A 88 -7.54 -6.62 -11.17
CA ASN A 88 -7.94 -8.02 -11.38
C ASN A 88 -8.22 -8.79 -10.08
N ILE A 89 -8.44 -8.09 -8.95
CA ILE A 89 -8.67 -8.74 -7.65
C ILE A 89 -9.85 -9.72 -7.68
N GLU A 90 -10.87 -9.47 -8.49
CA GLU A 90 -12.05 -10.33 -8.64
C GLU A 90 -11.73 -11.73 -9.21
N ASP A 91 -10.60 -11.90 -9.87
CA ASP A 91 -10.13 -13.20 -10.35
C ASP A 91 -9.63 -14.11 -9.21
N PHE A 92 -9.31 -13.54 -8.06
CA PHE A 92 -8.68 -14.21 -6.92
C PHE A 92 -9.53 -14.17 -5.65
N VAL A 93 -10.30 -13.12 -5.46
CA VAL A 93 -11.15 -12.90 -4.30
C VAL A 93 -12.60 -12.97 -4.71
N SER A 94 -13.39 -13.77 -3.98
CA SER A 94 -14.85 -13.89 -4.20
C SER A 94 -15.67 -13.44 -2.99
N ASP A 95 -15.04 -12.84 -1.98
CA ASP A 95 -15.73 -12.34 -0.80
C ASP A 95 -16.56 -11.09 -1.15
N PRO A 96 -17.90 -11.15 -1.05
CA PRO A 96 -18.76 -10.02 -1.36
C PRO A 96 -18.44 -8.78 -0.50
N ALA A 97 -17.95 -8.97 0.74
CA ALA A 97 -17.58 -7.86 1.59
C ALA A 97 -16.48 -7.00 0.95
N ILE A 98 -15.58 -7.60 0.17
CA ILE A 98 -14.53 -6.90 -0.57
C ILE A 98 -15.04 -6.43 -1.93
N ILE A 99 -15.60 -7.34 -2.73
CA ILE A 99 -15.96 -7.07 -4.13
C ILE A 99 -17.01 -5.97 -4.26
N ASP A 100 -18.02 -5.96 -3.41
CA ASP A 100 -19.10 -4.95 -3.44
C ASP A 100 -18.63 -3.54 -3.02
N ASN A 101 -17.43 -3.42 -2.47
CA ASN A 101 -16.84 -2.17 -1.97
C ASN A 101 -15.63 -1.67 -2.77
N LEU A 102 -15.38 -2.28 -3.93
CA LEU A 102 -14.32 -1.83 -4.83
C LEU A 102 -14.72 -0.56 -5.57
N LEU A 103 -13.78 0.35 -5.69
CA LEU A 103 -13.96 1.65 -6.34
C LEU A 103 -12.86 1.86 -7.40
N PRO A 104 -13.23 2.25 -8.62
CA PRO A 104 -12.23 2.70 -9.57
C PRO A 104 -11.60 4.00 -9.08
N GLN A 105 -10.29 4.12 -9.16
CA GLN A 105 -9.61 5.38 -8.95
C GLN A 105 -9.74 6.30 -10.16
N GLY A 106 -9.70 7.60 -9.92
CA GLY A 106 -9.27 8.57 -10.91
C GLY A 106 -7.77 8.42 -11.17
N GLY A 107 -7.23 9.14 -12.13
CA GLY A 107 -5.80 9.11 -12.36
C GLY A 107 -5.35 9.73 -13.66
N TRP A 108 -4.13 9.44 -14.05
CA TRP A 108 -3.52 9.99 -15.26
C TRP A 108 -4.11 9.32 -16.50
N GLY A 109 -4.66 10.13 -17.39
CA GLY A 109 -5.29 9.62 -18.60
C GLY A 109 -4.36 8.75 -19.45
N GLY A 110 -4.88 7.59 -19.88
CA GLY A 110 -4.16 6.66 -20.75
C GLY A 110 -3.30 5.62 -20.01
N LEU A 111 -3.36 5.55 -18.69
CA LEU A 111 -2.75 4.51 -17.86
C LEU A 111 -3.84 3.71 -17.15
N ASP A 112 -3.54 2.44 -16.87
CA ASP A 112 -4.35 1.64 -15.95
C ASP A 112 -4.01 2.04 -14.52
N HIS A 113 -5.03 2.08 -13.66
CA HIS A 113 -4.91 2.46 -12.25
C HIS A 113 -5.43 1.32 -11.38
N PRO A 114 -4.78 1.01 -10.25
CA PRO A 114 -5.34 0.05 -9.31
C PRO A 114 -6.68 0.56 -8.78
N TRP A 115 -7.50 -0.34 -8.30
CA TRP A 115 -8.73 0.01 -7.61
C TRP A 115 -8.45 0.36 -6.15
N MET A 116 -9.45 0.93 -5.49
CA MET A 116 -9.45 1.20 -4.07
C MET A 116 -10.64 0.52 -3.42
N VAL A 117 -10.51 0.15 -2.16
CA VAL A 117 -11.64 -0.25 -1.33
C VAL A 117 -12.12 0.94 -0.49
N ARG A 118 -13.42 1.01 -0.23
CA ARG A 118 -14.01 2.05 0.63
C ARG A 118 -13.46 1.94 2.06
N THR A 119 -12.96 3.05 2.60
CA THR A 119 -12.33 3.09 3.93
C THR A 119 -13.34 2.95 5.09
N ASP A 120 -14.63 3.16 4.84
CA ASP A 120 -15.72 3.05 5.81
C ASP A 120 -16.35 1.66 5.86
N THR A 121 -15.65 0.62 5.42
CA THR A 121 -16.17 -0.74 5.29
C THR A 121 -15.30 -1.78 5.97
N GLU A 122 -15.91 -2.91 6.34
CA GLU A 122 -15.20 -4.08 6.85
C GLU A 122 -14.13 -4.58 5.87
N ALA A 123 -14.34 -4.40 4.56
CA ALA A 123 -13.34 -4.74 3.54
C ALA A 123 -12.01 -4.01 3.77
N TYR A 124 -12.07 -2.73 4.10
CA TYR A 124 -10.87 -1.95 4.39
C TYR A 124 -10.15 -2.49 5.63
N GLU A 125 -10.89 -2.85 6.67
CA GLU A 125 -10.34 -3.43 7.89
C GLU A 125 -9.63 -4.76 7.62
N ILE A 126 -10.28 -5.67 6.87
CA ILE A 126 -9.73 -6.98 6.49
C ILE A 126 -8.45 -6.82 5.65
N LEU A 127 -8.48 -5.94 4.65
CA LEU A 127 -7.35 -5.77 3.75
C LEU A 127 -6.18 -5.05 4.43
N SER A 128 -6.44 -4.05 5.26
CA SER A 128 -5.39 -3.37 6.02
C SER A 128 -4.69 -4.29 7.02
N GLU A 129 -5.43 -5.15 7.73
CA GLU A 129 -4.85 -6.16 8.62
C GLU A 129 -3.87 -7.06 7.87
N LYS A 130 -4.27 -7.58 6.69
CA LYS A 130 -3.40 -8.42 5.86
C LYS A 130 -2.17 -7.67 5.35
N PHE A 131 -2.34 -6.41 4.95
CA PHE A 131 -1.24 -5.59 4.47
C PHE A 131 -0.20 -5.32 5.57
N TYR A 132 -0.65 -4.92 6.75
CA TYR A 132 0.26 -4.66 7.86
C TYR A 132 0.89 -5.93 8.41
N ALA A 133 0.20 -7.06 8.41
CA ALA A 133 0.80 -8.35 8.74
C ALA A 133 1.93 -8.73 7.76
N ALA A 134 1.76 -8.49 6.47
CA ALA A 134 2.81 -8.68 5.47
C ALA A 134 4.00 -7.72 5.70
N GLN A 135 3.72 -6.48 6.11
CA GLN A 135 4.74 -5.49 6.41
C GLN A 135 5.57 -5.88 7.64
N GLU A 136 4.94 -6.40 8.69
CA GLU A 136 5.61 -6.92 9.88
C GLU A 136 6.54 -8.10 9.55
N ILE A 137 6.14 -9.00 8.64
CA ILE A 137 6.99 -10.10 8.17
C ILE A 137 8.27 -9.58 7.51
N VAL A 138 8.19 -8.51 6.73
CA VAL A 138 9.33 -7.97 5.96
C VAL A 138 10.24 -7.09 6.81
N TYR A 139 9.66 -6.23 7.66
CA TYR A 139 10.40 -5.18 8.37
C TYR A 139 10.48 -5.38 9.89
N GLY A 140 9.65 -6.25 10.47
CA GLY A 140 9.45 -6.34 11.91
C GLY A 140 8.60 -5.19 12.44
N ASP A 141 8.49 -5.10 13.76
CA ASP A 141 7.61 -4.19 14.51
C ASP A 141 8.32 -2.91 15.04
N ALA A 142 9.52 -2.63 14.58
CA ALA A 142 10.36 -1.56 15.15
C ALA A 142 10.11 -0.16 14.57
N ASN A 143 9.22 -0.02 13.60
CA ASN A 143 8.96 1.25 12.91
C ASN A 143 7.52 1.71 13.15
N HIS A 144 7.37 2.98 13.53
CA HIS A 144 6.08 3.60 13.83
C HIS A 144 5.73 4.78 12.89
N TYR A 145 6.47 4.96 11.79
CA TYR A 145 6.28 6.06 10.85
C TYR A 145 5.73 5.55 9.52
N TYR A 146 4.55 6.03 9.13
CA TYR A 146 3.83 5.56 7.95
C TYR A 146 3.45 6.73 7.05
N ALA A 147 3.80 6.61 5.75
CA ALA A 147 3.30 7.49 4.72
C ALA A 147 2.03 6.86 4.12
N VAL A 148 0.90 7.47 4.37
CA VAL A 148 -0.39 7.09 3.81
C VAL A 148 -0.97 8.30 3.11
N ASP A 149 -1.28 8.19 1.83
CA ASP A 149 -1.91 9.28 1.08
C ASP A 149 -3.13 8.79 0.31
N PRO A 150 -4.33 8.80 0.92
CA PRO A 150 -5.56 8.45 0.24
C PRO A 150 -6.02 9.54 -0.74
N PHE A 151 -5.37 10.71 -0.74
CA PHE A 151 -5.79 11.91 -1.48
C PHE A 151 -4.82 12.30 -2.60
N HIS A 152 -3.94 11.39 -3.05
CA HIS A 152 -3.06 11.64 -4.19
C HIS A 152 -3.85 11.94 -5.48
N GLU A 153 -3.20 12.21 -6.59
CA GLU A 153 -3.83 12.63 -7.85
C GLU A 153 -4.93 11.69 -8.36
N GLY A 154 -4.80 10.39 -8.12
CA GLY A 154 -5.77 9.35 -8.44
C GLY A 154 -6.63 8.88 -7.26
N GLY A 155 -6.44 9.45 -6.07
CA GLY A 155 -6.99 8.95 -4.83
C GLY A 155 -8.51 8.90 -4.74
N ILE A 156 -9.00 8.42 -3.61
CA ILE A 156 -10.43 8.20 -3.36
C ILE A 156 -11.20 9.51 -3.47
N ARG A 157 -12.24 9.53 -4.31
CA ARG A 157 -13.17 10.63 -4.48
C ARG A 157 -14.60 10.09 -4.41
N LEU A 158 -15.24 10.22 -3.26
CA LEU A 158 -16.59 9.75 -3.04
C LEU A 158 -17.54 10.94 -2.81
N SER A 159 -18.72 10.88 -3.40
CA SER A 159 -19.72 11.92 -3.23
C SER A 159 -20.45 11.86 -1.87
N ASP A 160 -20.36 10.72 -1.20
CA ASP A 160 -21.04 10.40 0.06
C ASP A 160 -20.12 10.33 1.28
N LEU A 161 -18.80 10.48 1.07
CA LEU A 161 -17.80 10.58 2.13
C LEU A 161 -16.94 11.84 1.94
N THR A 162 -16.75 12.58 3.02
CA THR A 162 -15.83 13.73 3.01
C THR A 162 -14.38 13.25 3.17
N ASP A 163 -13.44 14.06 2.70
CA ASP A 163 -12.01 13.80 2.88
C ASP A 163 -11.63 13.62 4.37
N GLU A 164 -12.31 14.37 5.26
CA GLU A 164 -12.13 14.26 6.71
C GLU A 164 -12.52 12.86 7.23
N VAL A 165 -13.65 12.31 6.80
CA VAL A 165 -14.09 10.97 7.19
C VAL A 165 -13.16 9.90 6.64
N ILE A 166 -12.71 10.04 5.39
CA ILE A 166 -11.73 9.10 4.80
C ILE A 166 -10.43 9.14 5.60
N ALA A 167 -9.91 10.33 5.92
CA ALA A 167 -8.70 10.48 6.72
C ALA A 167 -8.87 9.89 8.12
N GLN A 168 -10.02 10.11 8.76
CA GLN A 168 -10.31 9.55 10.07
C GLN A 168 -10.33 8.02 10.05
N ASN A 169 -11.00 7.40 9.08
CA ASN A 169 -11.04 5.94 8.95
C ASN A 169 -9.63 5.34 8.76
N VAL A 170 -8.79 5.98 7.94
CA VAL A 170 -7.40 5.55 7.73
C VAL A 170 -6.59 5.66 9.01
N LEU A 171 -6.72 6.78 9.74
CA LEU A 171 -6.00 7.01 11.00
C LEU A 171 -6.43 6.04 12.09
N GLU A 172 -7.73 5.88 12.31
CA GLU A 172 -8.28 4.97 13.32
C GLU A 172 -7.85 3.52 13.05
N ASN A 173 -7.87 3.11 11.78
CA ASN A 173 -7.40 1.77 11.42
C ASN A 173 -5.91 1.59 11.70
N LEU A 174 -5.07 2.57 11.37
CA LEU A 174 -3.64 2.51 11.60
C LEU A 174 -3.30 2.52 13.10
N VAL A 175 -3.88 3.45 13.87
CA VAL A 175 -3.53 3.67 15.28
C VAL A 175 -4.25 2.69 16.20
N ASP A 176 -5.56 2.51 16.02
CA ASP A 176 -6.35 1.75 16.99
C ASP A 176 -6.26 0.24 16.78
N ARG A 177 -5.94 -0.21 15.55
CA ARG A 177 -5.94 -1.63 15.21
C ARG A 177 -4.55 -2.21 14.97
N TYR A 178 -3.61 -1.39 14.49
CA TYR A 178 -2.31 -1.92 14.09
C TYR A 178 -1.17 -1.43 14.99
N ASP A 179 -1.01 -0.14 15.17
CA ASP A 179 0.15 0.44 15.88
C ASP A 179 -0.27 1.67 16.69
N GLU A 180 -0.44 1.52 18.00
CA GLU A 180 -0.85 2.60 18.90
C GLU A 180 0.13 3.78 18.97
N ASP A 181 1.38 3.55 18.58
CA ASP A 181 2.45 4.55 18.53
C ASP A 181 2.63 5.13 17.10
N ALA A 182 1.75 4.78 16.16
CA ALA A 182 1.88 5.19 14.78
C ALA A 182 1.93 6.71 14.59
N VAL A 183 2.87 7.15 13.77
CA VAL A 183 2.99 8.52 13.29
C VAL A 183 2.64 8.55 11.81
N TRP A 184 1.50 9.15 11.49
CA TRP A 184 1.07 9.31 10.11
C TRP A 184 1.73 10.53 9.46
N LEU A 185 2.45 10.29 8.35
CA LEU A 185 3.06 11.32 7.51
C LEU A 185 2.19 11.54 6.26
N ILE A 186 1.63 12.72 6.13
CA ILE A 186 0.75 13.10 5.03
C ILE A 186 1.54 13.94 4.03
N GLN A 187 1.43 13.65 2.74
CA GLN A 187 2.08 14.42 1.68
C GLN A 187 1.41 15.78 1.41
N HIS A 188 0.24 16.05 1.94
CA HIS A 188 -0.47 17.33 1.87
C HIS A 188 -0.67 17.90 0.45
N TRP A 189 -0.82 17.02 -0.54
CA TRP A 189 -0.95 17.43 -1.94
C TRP A 189 -2.29 18.13 -2.24
N TRP A 190 -3.36 17.69 -1.59
CA TRP A 190 -4.73 18.17 -1.82
C TRP A 190 -5.38 18.85 -0.61
N SER A 191 -4.74 18.89 0.51
CA SER A 191 -5.26 19.60 1.68
C SER A 191 -4.97 21.09 1.53
N ASN A 192 -5.66 21.72 0.62
CA ASN A 192 -5.69 23.18 0.56
C ASN A 192 -6.83 23.65 1.49
N PRO A 193 -6.55 24.49 2.52
CA PRO A 193 -7.56 25.03 3.39
C PRO A 193 -8.53 25.96 2.65
#